data_5ec557bde0f38f94571b07dbd89050b0
#
_entry.id   5ec557bde0f38f94571b07dbd89050b0
#
_cell.length_a   1.000
_cell.length_b   1.000
_cell.length_c   1.000
_cell.angle_alpha   90.00
_cell.angle_beta   90.00
_cell.angle_gamma   90.00
#
_symmetry.space_group_name_H-M   'P 1'
#
loop_
_entity.id
_entity.type
_entity.pdbx_description
1 polymer ?
#
loop_
_entity_poly.entity_id
_entity_poly.type
_entity_poly.pdbx_seq_one_letter_code
_entity_poly.pdbx_strand_id
1 'polypeptide(L)'
;MKKIRAAVVGYGNIGKFSVEALEAAPDFEIAGVVRRQGDKDKPLELEPYEVVDDIQKLSNVDVAILATPTRLCPDYAEQITKLGINTVDSFDMHHFILDYRKKQMENNKRTETVSVISAGWDPGSDSVVRVLMQALAPKGLSYTNFGPGMSMGHSVVARSKKGVKDALSMTIPLGEGIHRRMVYVELEDGAKLEEVT
;
A
#
# COMPACT_ATOMS: atom_id res chain seq x y z
N MET A 1 -19.48 -4.38 22.22
CA MET A 1 -18.01 -4.33 22.31
C MET A 1 -17.55 -2.93 22.01
N LYS A 2 -16.42 -2.47 22.59
CA LYS A 2 -15.80 -1.20 22.20
C LYS A 2 -15.27 -1.38 20.77
N LYS A 3 -15.59 -0.45 19.87
CA LYS A 3 -15.07 -0.47 18.50
C LYS A 3 -13.58 -0.11 18.48
N ILE A 4 -12.84 -0.67 17.51
CA ILE A 4 -11.47 -0.33 17.22
C ILE A 4 -11.46 0.97 16.42
N ARG A 5 -10.78 1.99 16.91
CA ARG A 5 -10.67 3.28 16.25
C ARG A 5 -9.48 3.30 15.30
N ALA A 6 -9.78 3.30 13.98
CA ALA A 6 -8.80 3.25 12.92
C ALA A 6 -8.62 4.62 12.25
N ALA A 7 -7.38 5.04 12.07
CA ALA A 7 -7.02 6.18 11.21
C ALA A 7 -6.50 5.68 9.87
N VAL A 8 -6.82 6.39 8.78
CA VAL A 8 -6.27 6.11 7.45
C VAL A 8 -5.21 7.16 7.12
N VAL A 9 -3.97 6.74 6.94
CA VAL A 9 -2.84 7.63 6.63
C VAL A 9 -2.54 7.59 5.14
N GLY A 10 -2.88 8.65 4.44
CA GLY A 10 -2.88 8.75 2.98
C GLY A 10 -4.25 8.49 2.37
N TYR A 11 -4.63 9.27 1.37
CA TYR A 11 -5.92 9.17 0.70
C TYR A 11 -5.77 9.12 -0.82
N GLY A 12 -5.06 8.10 -1.28
CA GLY A 12 -5.07 7.62 -2.68
C GLY A 12 -6.09 6.48 -2.84
N ASN A 13 -5.97 5.69 -3.89
CA ASN A 13 -6.89 4.56 -4.13
C ASN A 13 -6.95 3.59 -2.93
N ILE A 14 -5.80 3.22 -2.36
CA ILE A 14 -5.77 2.33 -1.18
C ILE A 14 -6.46 2.98 0.02
N GLY A 15 -6.20 4.25 0.28
CA GLY A 15 -6.84 4.98 1.39
C GLY A 15 -8.36 5.05 1.23
N LYS A 16 -8.85 5.34 0.02
CA LYS A 16 -10.27 5.35 -0.30
C LYS A 16 -10.93 3.99 -0.01
N PHE A 17 -10.38 2.91 -0.57
CA PHE A 17 -10.91 1.56 -0.32
C PHE A 17 -10.76 1.11 1.14
N SER A 18 -9.74 1.62 1.87
CA SER A 18 -9.62 1.37 3.31
C SER A 18 -10.74 2.03 4.10
N VAL A 19 -11.14 3.25 3.75
CA VAL A 19 -12.29 3.93 4.35
C VAL A 19 -13.56 3.13 4.09
N GLU A 20 -13.84 2.75 2.84
CA GLU A 20 -15.01 1.94 2.47
C GLU A 20 -15.06 0.60 3.23
N ALA A 21 -13.91 -0.07 3.37
CA ALA A 21 -13.81 -1.33 4.11
C ALA A 21 -14.07 -1.15 5.62
N LEU A 22 -13.56 -0.08 6.22
CA LEU A 22 -13.79 0.25 7.63
C LEU A 22 -15.26 0.60 7.90
N GLU A 23 -15.94 1.30 6.98
CA GLU A 23 -17.37 1.60 7.05
C GLU A 23 -18.21 0.33 7.05
N ALA A 24 -17.81 -0.66 6.24
CA ALA A 24 -18.51 -1.95 6.17
C ALA A 24 -18.23 -2.87 7.37
N ALA A 25 -17.20 -2.60 8.17
CA ALA A 25 -16.79 -3.43 9.29
C ALA A 25 -17.46 -2.98 10.60
N PRO A 26 -18.35 -3.79 11.21
CA PRO A 26 -19.16 -3.35 12.35
C PRO A 26 -18.36 -3.15 13.65
N ASP A 27 -17.18 -3.71 13.73
CA ASP A 27 -16.26 -3.66 14.88
C ASP A 27 -15.24 -2.51 14.80
N PHE A 28 -15.25 -1.74 13.70
CA PHE A 28 -14.40 -0.58 13.51
C PHE A 28 -15.16 0.75 13.57
N GLU A 29 -14.43 1.80 13.87
CA GLU A 29 -14.85 3.20 13.78
C GLU A 29 -13.70 4.00 13.17
N ILE A 30 -14.00 4.87 12.19
CA ILE A 30 -12.99 5.71 11.56
C ILE A 30 -12.68 6.88 12.49
N ALA A 31 -11.45 6.94 13.02
CA ALA A 31 -10.97 8.02 13.86
C ALA A 31 -10.71 9.30 13.05
N GLY A 32 -10.31 9.14 11.80
CA GLY A 32 -10.06 10.22 10.85
C GLY A 32 -9.13 9.81 9.73
N VAL A 33 -8.85 10.74 8.82
CA VAL A 33 -7.99 10.56 7.65
C VAL A 33 -6.85 11.58 7.68
N VAL A 34 -5.63 11.10 7.54
CA VAL A 34 -4.43 11.94 7.48
C VAL A 34 -4.06 12.21 6.03
N ARG A 35 -4.05 13.47 5.61
CA ARG A 35 -3.68 13.94 4.27
C ARG A 35 -2.60 15.00 4.35
N ARG A 36 -1.77 15.12 3.32
CA ARG A 36 -0.71 16.14 3.27
C ARG A 36 -1.30 17.56 3.29
N GLN A 37 -0.60 18.49 3.91
CA GLN A 37 -0.88 19.92 3.75
C GLN A 37 -0.79 20.30 2.26
N GLY A 38 -1.82 20.98 1.75
CA GLY A 38 -1.87 21.45 0.36
C GLY A 38 -2.86 20.72 -0.55
N ASP A 39 -3.44 19.63 -0.13
CA ASP A 39 -4.62 19.04 -0.79
C ASP A 39 -5.82 19.97 -0.57
N LYS A 40 -6.08 20.86 -1.54
CA LYS A 40 -7.02 21.97 -1.41
C LYS A 40 -8.48 21.55 -1.28
N ASP A 41 -8.83 20.40 -1.83
CA ASP A 41 -10.23 19.97 -1.86
C ASP A 41 -10.42 18.72 -0.98
N LYS A 42 -11.26 18.85 0.04
CA LYS A 42 -11.76 17.72 0.80
C LYS A 42 -12.78 16.97 -0.07
N PRO A 43 -12.52 15.71 -0.48
CA PRO A 43 -13.49 14.92 -1.21
C PRO A 43 -14.82 14.81 -0.45
N LEU A 44 -15.94 14.81 -1.17
CA LEU A 44 -17.28 14.74 -0.57
C LEU A 44 -17.45 13.51 0.33
N GLU A 45 -16.89 12.39 -0.06
CA GLU A 45 -16.92 11.14 0.71
C GLU A 45 -16.20 11.24 2.06
N LEU A 46 -15.35 12.24 2.26
CA LEU A 46 -14.70 12.50 3.55
C LEU A 46 -15.43 13.52 4.43
N GLU A 47 -16.55 14.10 3.97
CA GLU A 47 -17.31 15.06 4.79
C GLU A 47 -17.64 14.56 6.20
N PRO A 48 -18.04 13.28 6.39
CA PRO A 48 -18.36 12.74 7.72
C PRO A 48 -17.14 12.60 8.65
N TYR A 49 -15.91 12.65 8.14
CA TYR A 49 -14.70 12.32 8.88
C TYR A 49 -13.84 13.54 9.18
N GLU A 50 -13.13 13.47 10.30
CA GLU A 50 -12.05 14.40 10.59
C GLU A 50 -10.89 14.17 9.62
N VAL A 51 -10.44 15.24 8.94
CA VAL A 51 -9.32 15.21 8.01
C VAL A 51 -8.23 16.13 8.53
N VAL A 52 -7.07 15.57 8.81
CA VAL A 52 -5.93 16.27 9.42
C VAL A 52 -4.66 16.07 8.58
N ASP A 53 -3.64 16.87 8.84
CA ASP A 53 -2.32 16.75 8.22
C ASP A 53 -1.30 15.96 9.08
N ASP A 54 -1.65 15.72 10.35
CA ASP A 54 -0.84 14.96 11.30
C ASP A 54 -1.75 14.07 12.16
N ILE A 55 -1.38 12.78 12.29
CA ILE A 55 -2.13 11.79 13.08
C ILE A 55 -2.25 12.19 14.56
N GLN A 56 -1.30 12.96 15.09
CA GLN A 56 -1.34 13.43 16.47
C GLN A 56 -2.51 14.39 16.77
N LYS A 57 -3.14 14.94 15.74
CA LYS A 57 -4.34 15.76 15.87
C LYS A 57 -5.61 14.94 16.08
N LEU A 58 -5.56 13.65 15.75
CA LEU A 58 -6.66 12.72 16.00
C LEU A 58 -6.61 12.17 17.43
N SER A 59 -7.78 12.01 18.04
CA SER A 59 -7.87 11.47 19.40
C SER A 59 -8.26 9.99 19.42
N ASN A 60 -7.69 9.25 20.39
CA ASN A 60 -8.03 7.85 20.66
C ASN A 60 -7.91 6.94 19.43
N VAL A 61 -6.79 7.00 18.74
CA VAL A 61 -6.49 6.11 17.60
C VAL A 61 -5.88 4.82 18.15
N ASP A 62 -6.54 3.66 17.87
CA ASP A 62 -6.03 2.35 18.26
C ASP A 62 -5.09 1.77 17.19
N VAL A 63 -5.38 2.06 15.90
CA VAL A 63 -4.59 1.55 14.75
C VAL A 63 -4.58 2.53 13.58
N ALA A 64 -3.46 2.61 12.88
CA ALA A 64 -3.30 3.38 11.65
C ALA A 64 -3.09 2.45 10.43
N ILE A 65 -3.90 2.62 9.40
CA ILE A 65 -3.71 1.98 8.10
C ILE A 65 -2.85 2.88 7.24
N LEU A 66 -1.64 2.42 6.88
CA LEU A 66 -0.68 3.20 6.11
C LEU A 66 -0.92 3.02 4.61
N ALA A 67 -1.80 3.85 4.06
CA ALA A 67 -2.11 3.92 2.62
C ALA A 67 -1.16 4.91 1.89
N THR A 68 0.11 4.86 2.24
CA THR A 68 1.18 5.72 1.74
C THR A 68 2.03 4.99 0.69
N PRO A 69 2.83 5.71 -0.12
CA PRO A 69 3.81 5.06 -0.99
C PRO A 69 4.71 4.11 -0.21
N THR A 70 4.95 2.92 -0.75
CA THR A 70 5.64 1.80 -0.09
C THR A 70 6.98 2.21 0.57
N ARG A 71 7.75 3.08 -0.10
CA ARG A 71 9.04 3.57 0.42
C ARG A 71 8.95 4.39 1.69
N LEU A 72 7.78 4.94 1.99
CA LEU A 72 7.52 5.77 3.17
C LEU A 72 6.93 4.96 4.33
N CYS A 73 6.42 3.75 4.07
CA CYS A 73 5.79 2.91 5.10
C CYS A 73 6.68 2.68 6.32
N PRO A 74 7.98 2.33 6.19
CA PRO A 74 8.83 2.10 7.36
C PRO A 74 8.97 3.31 8.29
N ASP A 75 9.09 4.50 7.71
CA ASP A 75 9.25 5.74 8.48
C ASP A 75 7.95 6.12 9.17
N TYR A 76 6.81 6.02 8.48
CA TYR A 76 5.50 6.25 9.08
C TYR A 76 5.20 5.23 10.18
N ALA A 77 5.48 3.95 9.96
CA ALA A 77 5.26 2.91 10.96
C ALA A 77 6.09 3.18 12.23
N GLU A 78 7.36 3.54 12.07
CA GLU A 78 8.22 3.89 13.20
C GLU A 78 7.72 5.11 13.97
N GLN A 79 7.32 6.17 13.28
CA GLN A 79 6.81 7.40 13.91
C GLN A 79 5.50 7.15 14.65
N ILE A 80 4.56 6.44 14.02
CA ILE A 80 3.22 6.22 14.55
C ILE A 80 3.24 5.25 15.73
N THR A 81 4.06 4.20 15.67
CA THR A 81 4.19 3.26 16.80
C THR A 81 4.85 3.91 18.02
N LYS A 82 5.71 4.92 17.85
CA LYS A 82 6.23 5.74 18.98
C LYS A 82 5.14 6.52 19.71
N LEU A 83 3.99 6.75 19.08
CA LEU A 83 2.81 7.37 19.70
C LEU A 83 1.93 6.33 20.43
N GLY A 84 2.32 5.06 20.48
CA GLY A 84 1.52 3.98 21.06
C GLY A 84 0.38 3.49 20.15
N ILE A 85 0.41 3.82 18.86
CA ILE A 85 -0.62 3.45 17.89
C ILE A 85 -0.13 2.24 17.07
N ASN A 86 -0.97 1.21 16.94
CA ASN A 86 -0.70 0.06 16.09
C ASN A 86 -0.72 0.44 14.60
N THR A 87 -0.05 -0.33 13.74
CA THR A 87 0.00 -0.04 12.31
C THR A 87 -0.32 -1.24 11.45
N VAL A 88 -0.93 -0.98 10.29
CA VAL A 88 -1.10 -1.95 9.19
C VAL A 88 -0.59 -1.28 7.91
N ASP A 89 0.25 -1.97 7.16
CA ASP A 89 0.77 -1.45 5.89
C ASP A 89 0.76 -2.50 4.77
N SER A 90 0.92 -2.03 3.54
CA SER A 90 1.05 -2.83 2.33
C SER A 90 2.47 -2.77 1.73
N PHE A 91 3.51 -2.68 2.57
CA PHE A 91 4.90 -2.62 2.14
C PHE A 91 5.26 -3.78 1.20
N ASP A 92 5.75 -3.48 0.00
CA ASP A 92 5.94 -4.44 -1.09
C ASP A 92 7.37 -4.51 -1.64
N MET A 93 8.33 -3.87 -1.00
CA MET A 93 9.74 -3.96 -1.40
C MET A 93 10.34 -5.29 -0.93
N HIS A 94 10.11 -6.38 -1.69
CA HIS A 94 10.41 -7.76 -1.34
C HIS A 94 11.80 -7.99 -0.74
N HIS A 95 12.85 -7.36 -1.29
CA HIS A 95 14.22 -7.50 -0.80
C HIS A 95 14.45 -6.92 0.61
N PHE A 96 13.60 -5.98 1.04
CA PHE A 96 13.75 -5.28 2.31
C PHE A 96 12.73 -5.71 3.37
N ILE A 97 11.80 -6.62 3.06
CA ILE A 97 10.74 -7.04 3.99
C ILE A 97 11.32 -7.62 5.28
N LEU A 98 12.35 -8.47 5.18
CA LEU A 98 12.94 -9.10 6.36
C LEU A 98 13.64 -8.09 7.28
N ASP A 99 14.34 -7.12 6.70
CA ASP A 99 15.02 -6.08 7.48
C ASP A 99 14.02 -5.10 8.09
N TYR A 100 13.00 -4.72 7.33
CA TYR A 100 11.88 -3.92 7.84
C TYR A 100 11.18 -4.63 8.99
N ARG A 101 10.86 -5.93 8.84
CA ARG A 101 10.25 -6.74 9.90
C ARG A 101 11.10 -6.74 11.17
N LYS A 102 12.42 -7.00 11.06
CA LYS A 102 13.33 -7.02 12.23
C LYS A 102 13.32 -5.66 12.93
N LYS A 103 13.52 -4.58 12.19
CA LYS A 103 13.51 -3.21 12.72
C LYS A 103 12.18 -2.91 13.42
N GLN A 104 11.06 -3.25 12.80
CA GLN A 104 9.74 -2.98 13.35
C GLN A 104 9.43 -3.84 14.58
N MET A 105 9.90 -5.10 14.64
CA MET A 105 9.78 -5.94 15.83
C MET A 105 10.53 -5.33 17.04
N GLU A 106 11.72 -4.80 16.83
CA GLU A 106 12.49 -4.15 17.90
C GLU A 106 11.82 -2.86 18.39
N ASN A 107 11.27 -2.09 17.43
CA ASN A 107 10.54 -0.87 17.75
C ASN A 107 9.25 -1.20 18.53
N ASN A 108 8.46 -2.15 18.09
CA ASN A 108 7.20 -2.53 18.72
C ASN A 108 7.38 -3.08 20.15
N LYS A 109 8.50 -3.77 20.42
CA LYS A 109 8.83 -4.19 21.80
C LYS A 109 9.04 -3.01 22.74
N ARG A 110 9.58 -1.90 22.23
CA ARG A 110 9.83 -0.68 23.02
C ARG A 110 8.60 0.16 23.22
N THR A 111 7.69 0.12 22.25
CA THR A 111 6.47 0.96 22.24
C THR A 111 5.22 0.20 22.69
N GLU A 112 5.33 -1.10 22.96
CA GLU A 112 4.21 -2.00 23.31
C GLU A 112 3.10 -1.98 22.28
N THR A 113 3.48 -1.89 20.98
CA THR A 113 2.55 -1.84 19.85
C THR A 113 2.66 -3.09 18.99
N VAL A 114 1.74 -3.21 18.02
CA VAL A 114 1.71 -4.26 17.01
C VAL A 114 1.73 -3.61 15.62
N SER A 115 2.54 -4.18 14.72
CA SER A 115 2.52 -3.81 13.30
C SER A 115 2.23 -5.03 12.45
N VAL A 116 1.21 -4.93 11.60
CA VAL A 116 0.93 -5.90 10.54
C VAL A 116 1.55 -5.34 9.27
N ILE A 117 2.64 -5.94 8.83
CA ILE A 117 3.38 -5.47 7.67
C ILE A 117 3.03 -6.29 6.42
N SER A 118 3.18 -5.68 5.24
CA SER A 118 2.98 -6.37 3.96
C SER A 118 1.59 -7.00 3.82
N ALA A 119 0.56 -6.35 4.35
CA ALA A 119 -0.83 -6.79 4.29
C ALA A 119 -1.57 -6.26 3.05
N GLY A 120 -0.88 -6.20 1.91
CA GLY A 120 -1.44 -5.79 0.63
C GLY A 120 -1.96 -6.95 -0.20
N TRP A 121 -1.73 -6.88 -1.50
CA TRP A 121 -2.06 -7.94 -2.43
C TRP A 121 -0.87 -8.92 -2.60
N ASP A 122 0.28 -8.44 -3.05
CA ASP A 122 1.52 -9.21 -3.21
C ASP A 122 2.73 -8.35 -2.79
N PRO A 123 3.25 -8.58 -1.59
CA PRO A 123 2.86 -9.58 -0.60
C PRO A 123 1.54 -9.27 0.12
N GLY A 124 0.81 -10.32 0.47
CA GLY A 124 -0.46 -10.25 1.18
C GLY A 124 -1.42 -11.35 0.76
N SER A 125 -2.65 -11.00 0.36
CA SER A 125 -3.70 -11.97 0.06
C SER A 125 -3.37 -12.87 -1.13
N ASP A 126 -2.72 -12.38 -2.19
CA ASP A 126 -2.27 -13.22 -3.31
C ASP A 126 -1.24 -14.26 -2.87
N SER A 127 -0.34 -13.89 -1.98
CA SER A 127 0.66 -14.80 -1.42
C SER A 127 0.01 -15.99 -0.69
N VAL A 128 -1.05 -15.74 0.08
CA VAL A 128 -1.83 -16.77 0.78
C VAL A 128 -2.53 -17.68 -0.23
N VAL A 129 -3.18 -17.10 -1.24
CA VAL A 129 -3.86 -17.89 -2.29
C VAL A 129 -2.86 -18.75 -3.05
N ARG A 130 -1.68 -18.25 -3.40
CA ARG A 130 -0.63 -19.02 -4.08
C ARG A 130 -0.15 -20.21 -3.25
N VAL A 131 0.03 -20.03 -1.93
CA VAL A 131 0.41 -21.14 -1.04
C VAL A 131 -0.66 -22.23 -1.01
N LEU A 132 -1.94 -21.86 -0.97
CA LEU A 132 -3.05 -22.79 -1.04
C LEU A 132 -3.08 -23.54 -2.39
N MET A 133 -2.90 -22.83 -3.50
CA MET A 133 -2.81 -23.43 -4.83
C MET A 133 -1.64 -24.39 -4.94
N GLN A 134 -0.48 -24.04 -4.38
CA GLN A 134 0.70 -24.92 -4.38
C GLN A 134 0.46 -26.19 -3.55
N ALA A 135 -0.25 -26.10 -2.43
CA ALA A 135 -0.61 -27.27 -1.63
C ALA A 135 -1.57 -28.19 -2.37
N LEU A 136 -2.52 -27.64 -3.15
CA LEU A 136 -3.48 -28.41 -3.94
C LEU A 136 -2.87 -29.01 -5.22
N ALA A 137 -1.94 -28.31 -5.85
CA ALA A 137 -1.29 -28.71 -7.11
C ALA A 137 0.22 -28.43 -7.05
N PRO A 138 1.02 -29.26 -6.33
CA PRO A 138 2.44 -28.97 -6.06
C PRO A 138 3.32 -28.85 -7.32
N LYS A 139 2.90 -29.44 -8.45
CA LYS A 139 3.58 -29.34 -9.75
C LYS A 139 2.92 -28.35 -10.70
N GLY A 140 1.88 -27.65 -10.24
CA GLY A 140 1.16 -26.64 -11.02
C GLY A 140 1.92 -25.30 -11.09
N LEU A 141 1.59 -24.52 -12.10
CA LEU A 141 2.00 -23.12 -12.19
C LEU A 141 0.86 -22.25 -11.65
N SER A 142 1.20 -21.37 -10.71
CA SER A 142 0.28 -20.31 -10.31
C SER A 142 0.34 -19.17 -11.31
N TYR A 143 -0.82 -18.73 -11.77
CA TYR A 143 -0.97 -17.66 -12.73
C TYR A 143 -1.91 -16.61 -12.15
N THR A 144 -1.41 -15.39 -11.96
CA THR A 144 -2.23 -14.27 -11.50
C THR A 144 -2.46 -13.30 -12.66
N ASN A 145 -3.72 -13.08 -13.01
CA ASN A 145 -4.11 -12.08 -14.00
C ASN A 145 -4.81 -10.92 -13.30
N PHE A 146 -4.24 -9.73 -13.38
CA PHE A 146 -4.76 -8.48 -12.80
C PHE A 146 -5.72 -7.75 -13.75
N GLY A 147 -6.64 -8.44 -14.40
CA GLY A 147 -7.54 -7.80 -15.36
C GLY A 147 -6.79 -7.12 -16.53
N PRO A 148 -7.35 -6.17 -17.26
CA PRO A 148 -6.64 -5.53 -18.36
C PRO A 148 -5.40 -4.80 -17.82
N GLY A 149 -4.32 -5.52 -17.76
CA GLY A 149 -2.96 -5.07 -17.97
C GLY A 149 -2.20 -4.39 -16.84
N MET A 150 -2.60 -4.36 -15.57
CA MET A 150 -1.96 -3.38 -14.70
C MET A 150 -1.12 -3.96 -13.57
N SER A 151 0.21 -3.89 -13.71
CA SER A 151 1.10 -3.82 -12.56
C SER A 151 1.15 -2.37 -12.05
N MET A 152 0.39 -2.07 -10.99
CA MET A 152 0.19 -0.70 -10.51
C MET A 152 1.51 -0.01 -10.14
N GLY A 153 2.35 -0.62 -9.29
CA GLY A 153 3.60 -0.03 -8.84
C GLY A 153 4.59 0.24 -9.99
N HIS A 154 4.75 -0.71 -10.90
CA HIS A 154 5.67 -0.56 -12.02
C HIS A 154 5.17 0.44 -13.06
N SER A 155 3.86 0.51 -13.29
CA SER A 155 3.26 1.53 -14.15
C SER A 155 3.47 2.93 -13.58
N VAL A 156 3.31 3.11 -12.26
CA VAL A 156 3.58 4.39 -11.58
C VAL A 156 5.05 4.79 -11.71
N VAL A 157 5.98 3.86 -11.51
CA VAL A 157 7.42 4.13 -11.69
C VAL A 157 7.74 4.54 -13.13
N ALA A 158 7.18 3.84 -14.12
CA ALA A 158 7.37 4.19 -15.51
C ALA A 158 6.82 5.59 -15.84
N ARG A 159 5.63 5.93 -15.35
CA ARG A 159 5.03 7.27 -15.52
C ARG A 159 5.82 8.39 -14.86
N SER A 160 6.56 8.09 -13.79
CA SER A 160 7.35 9.12 -13.08
C SER A 160 8.65 9.50 -13.80
N LYS A 161 8.99 8.84 -14.90
CA LYS A 161 10.20 9.16 -15.67
C LYS A 161 9.99 10.42 -16.49
N LYS A 162 11.03 11.27 -16.55
CA LYS A 162 11.01 12.49 -17.38
C LYS A 162 10.79 12.14 -18.85
N GLY A 163 9.91 12.86 -19.51
CA GLY A 163 9.55 12.64 -20.91
C GLY A 163 8.49 11.57 -21.16
N VAL A 164 7.94 10.99 -20.08
CA VAL A 164 6.83 10.02 -20.15
C VAL A 164 5.53 10.72 -19.80
N LYS A 165 4.60 10.73 -20.73
CA LYS A 165 3.23 11.25 -20.55
C LYS A 165 2.33 10.23 -19.86
N ASP A 166 2.37 8.97 -20.31
CA ASP A 166 1.70 7.84 -19.68
C ASP A 166 2.46 6.53 -19.90
N ALA A 167 2.26 5.54 -19.02
CA ALA A 167 2.88 4.24 -19.16
C ALA A 167 2.05 3.13 -18.54
N LEU A 168 2.17 1.94 -19.13
CA LEU A 168 1.56 0.70 -18.69
C LEU A 168 2.62 -0.39 -18.60
N SER A 169 2.76 -1.03 -17.44
CA SER A 169 3.64 -2.18 -17.26
C SER A 169 2.82 -3.45 -17.07
N MET A 170 3.10 -4.46 -17.89
CA MET A 170 2.50 -5.79 -17.82
C MET A 170 3.54 -6.81 -17.37
N THR A 171 3.17 -7.68 -16.44
CA THR A 171 3.98 -8.82 -16.05
C THR A 171 3.47 -10.07 -16.74
N ILE A 172 4.34 -10.74 -17.50
CA ILE A 172 4.03 -11.96 -18.27
C ILE A 172 4.82 -13.11 -17.65
N PRO A 173 4.17 -14.02 -16.91
CA PRO A 173 4.84 -15.21 -16.36
C PRO A 173 5.39 -16.09 -17.47
N LEU A 174 6.60 -16.63 -17.28
CA LEU A 174 7.24 -17.58 -18.17
C LEU A 174 7.40 -18.99 -17.56
N GLY A 175 6.99 -19.15 -16.30
CA GLY A 175 7.18 -20.37 -15.52
C GLY A 175 8.43 -20.31 -14.62
N GLU A 176 8.54 -21.27 -13.69
CA GLU A 176 9.70 -21.43 -12.77
C GLU A 176 10.08 -20.16 -11.97
N GLY A 177 9.10 -19.31 -11.67
CA GLY A 177 9.33 -18.03 -10.98
C GLY A 177 9.91 -16.92 -11.86
N ILE A 178 10.13 -17.20 -13.16
CA ILE A 178 10.62 -16.22 -14.13
C ILE A 178 9.44 -15.49 -14.79
N HIS A 179 9.61 -14.20 -15.03
CA HIS A 179 8.64 -13.40 -15.76
C HIS A 179 9.31 -12.43 -16.71
N ARG A 180 8.60 -12.09 -17.78
CA ARG A 180 8.92 -10.96 -18.67
C ARG A 180 8.08 -9.76 -18.30
N ARG A 181 8.66 -8.58 -18.38
CA ARG A 181 7.94 -7.34 -18.23
C ARG A 181 7.85 -6.62 -19.56
N MET A 182 6.61 -6.32 -19.96
CA MET A 182 6.33 -5.46 -21.11
C MET A 182 5.93 -4.08 -20.60
N VAL A 183 6.62 -3.05 -21.05
CA VAL A 183 6.31 -1.65 -20.67
C VAL A 183 5.94 -0.90 -21.93
N TYR A 184 4.72 -0.40 -21.95
CA TYR A 184 4.24 0.51 -23.00
C TYR A 184 4.36 1.93 -22.47
N VAL A 185 4.88 2.83 -23.28
CA VAL A 185 5.15 4.21 -22.90
C VAL A 185 4.55 5.14 -23.94
N GLU A 186 3.75 6.11 -23.50
CA GLU A 186 3.37 7.29 -24.27
C GLU A 186 4.34 8.41 -23.92
N LEU A 187 5.02 8.96 -24.90
CA LEU A 187 6.00 10.02 -24.71
C LEU A 187 5.33 11.40 -24.69
N GLU A 188 5.94 12.32 -23.96
CA GLU A 188 5.63 13.75 -24.09
C GLU A 188 6.05 14.28 -25.47
N ASP A 189 5.42 15.35 -25.94
CA ASP A 189 5.72 15.96 -27.22
C ASP A 189 7.21 16.38 -27.29
N GLY A 190 7.91 15.86 -28.30
CA GLY A 190 9.34 16.09 -28.51
C GLY A 190 10.29 15.20 -27.72
N ALA A 191 9.80 14.34 -26.85
CA ALA A 191 10.64 13.35 -26.14
C ALA A 191 11.00 12.17 -27.06
N LYS A 192 12.19 11.58 -26.84
CA LYS A 192 12.65 10.39 -27.57
C LYS A 192 12.77 9.20 -26.62
N LEU A 193 12.42 8.01 -27.10
CA LEU A 193 12.43 6.80 -26.29
C LEU A 193 13.83 6.48 -25.75
N GLU A 194 14.87 6.75 -26.52
CA GLU A 194 16.27 6.51 -26.13
C GLU A 194 16.73 7.41 -24.96
N GLU A 195 16.03 8.50 -24.70
CA GLU A 195 16.32 9.44 -23.61
C GLU A 195 15.53 9.12 -22.34
N VAL A 196 14.58 8.17 -22.41
CA VAL A 196 13.68 7.77 -21.32
C VAL A 196 14.15 6.43 -20.75
N THR A 197 15.16 6.45 -19.88
CA THR A 197 15.71 5.23 -19.24
C THR A 197 15.81 5.37 -17.73
#